data_5e64f6ec0c8aa448d800da1ff08a6d4f
#
_entry.id   5e64f6ec0c8aa448d800da1ff08a6d4f
#
_cell.length_a   1.000
_cell.length_b   1.000
_cell.length_c   1.000
_cell.angle_alpha   90.00
_cell.angle_beta   90.00
_cell.angle_gamma   90.00
#
_symmetry.space_group_name_H-M   'P 1'
#
loop_
_entity.id
_entity.type
_entity.pdbx_description
1 polymer ?
#
loop_
_entity_poly.entity_id
_entity_poly.type
_entity_poly.pdbx_seq_one_letter_code
_entity_poly.pdbx_strand_id
1 'polypeptide(L)'
;MQKRVIWLVEDEASIADTLIYALQTDGFEVEWFMLGQQLLTRLEQTRPDFLILDVGLPDISGFELCKQVRALTDIPLMFLTARSEEIDRLIGLEIGADDYVAKPFSPREVCARVRVILRRSQPVAPQPSALLVLDEERARIHFRGQPLALTRYEYLLLKTLMLAPGRVYSRQ
;
A
#
# COMPACT_ATOMS: atom_id res chain seq x y z
N MET A 1 -0.80 13.05 -17.71
CA MET A 1 -1.00 12.31 -16.44
C MET A 1 0.25 12.49 -15.61
N GLN A 2 0.09 12.92 -14.36
CA GLN A 2 1.22 13.05 -13.42
C GLN A 2 1.74 11.65 -13.08
N LYS A 3 3.05 11.44 -13.22
CA LYS A 3 3.67 10.17 -12.83
C LYS A 3 3.64 10.04 -11.31
N ARG A 4 3.45 8.82 -10.81
CA ARG A 4 3.51 8.55 -9.37
C ARG A 4 4.95 8.50 -8.91
N VAL A 5 5.20 9.09 -7.76
CA VAL A 5 6.51 9.20 -7.15
C VAL A 5 6.70 8.11 -6.09
N ILE A 6 7.74 7.33 -6.25
CA ILE A 6 8.16 6.30 -5.29
C ILE A 6 9.44 6.76 -4.62
N TRP A 7 9.50 6.68 -3.30
CA TRP A 7 10.75 6.88 -2.58
C TRP A 7 11.33 5.53 -2.16
N LEU A 8 12.58 5.32 -2.51
CA LEU A 8 13.36 4.13 -2.20
C LEU A 8 14.43 4.48 -1.18
N VAL A 9 14.48 3.76 -0.04
CA VAL A 9 15.58 3.85 0.94
C VAL A 9 16.32 2.53 0.93
N GLU A 10 17.54 2.55 0.43
CA GLU A 10 18.41 1.39 0.26
C GLU A 10 19.86 1.89 0.26
N ASP A 11 20.71 1.37 1.12
CA ASP A 11 22.12 1.78 1.22
C ASP A 11 23.03 1.10 0.19
N GLU A 12 22.60 -0.02 -0.37
CA GLU A 12 23.33 -0.77 -1.38
C GLU A 12 22.99 -0.27 -2.80
N ALA A 13 23.91 0.52 -3.39
CA ALA A 13 23.72 1.17 -4.67
C ALA A 13 23.38 0.18 -5.82
N SER A 14 23.94 -1.01 -5.82
CA SER A 14 23.67 -2.04 -6.83
C SER A 14 22.22 -2.53 -6.84
N ILE A 15 21.62 -2.64 -5.65
CA ILE A 15 20.21 -2.99 -5.48
C ILE A 15 19.34 -1.79 -5.86
N ALA A 16 19.70 -0.60 -5.39
CA ALA A 16 18.97 0.62 -5.69
C ALA A 16 18.91 0.89 -7.21
N ASP A 17 20.04 0.84 -7.92
CA ASP A 17 20.10 1.07 -9.36
C ASP A 17 19.19 0.10 -10.13
N THR A 18 19.20 -1.17 -9.74
CA THR A 18 18.37 -2.20 -10.38
C THR A 18 16.88 -1.93 -10.17
N LEU A 19 16.48 -1.53 -8.97
CA LEU A 19 15.09 -1.19 -8.65
C LEU A 19 14.65 0.10 -9.32
N ILE A 20 15.50 1.14 -9.29
CA ILE A 20 15.23 2.41 -9.96
C ILE A 20 14.95 2.19 -11.44
N TYR A 21 15.82 1.43 -12.12
CA TYR A 21 15.64 1.11 -13.53
C TYR A 21 14.31 0.40 -13.80
N ALA A 22 13.97 -0.61 -12.99
CA ALA A 22 12.74 -1.38 -13.18
C ALA A 22 11.49 -0.53 -12.92
N LEU A 23 11.47 0.26 -11.85
CA LEU A 23 10.35 1.13 -11.49
C LEU A 23 10.15 2.26 -12.51
N GLN A 24 11.23 2.86 -13.00
CA GLN A 24 11.17 3.87 -14.05
C GLN A 24 10.66 3.30 -15.37
N THR A 25 11.07 2.09 -15.73
CA THR A 25 10.58 1.36 -16.90
C THR A 25 9.07 1.08 -16.78
N ASP A 26 8.59 0.86 -15.56
CA ASP A 26 7.15 0.67 -15.24
C ASP A 26 6.36 2.00 -15.21
N GLY A 27 7.02 3.13 -15.43
CA GLY A 27 6.39 4.46 -15.55
C GLY A 27 6.34 5.28 -14.27
N PHE A 28 7.01 4.86 -13.19
CA PHE A 28 7.12 5.61 -11.95
C PHE A 28 8.25 6.64 -12.00
N GLU A 29 8.16 7.69 -11.18
CA GLU A 29 9.30 8.51 -10.80
C GLU A 29 9.89 7.96 -9.51
N VAL A 30 11.21 7.90 -9.40
CA VAL A 30 11.89 7.34 -8.23
C VAL A 30 12.86 8.37 -7.65
N GLU A 31 12.72 8.64 -6.36
CA GLU A 31 13.69 9.40 -5.56
C GLU A 31 14.35 8.41 -4.61
N TRP A 32 15.69 8.37 -4.61
CA TRP A 32 16.49 7.42 -3.84
C TRP A 32 17.22 8.09 -2.69
N PHE A 33 17.23 7.42 -1.56
CA PHE A 33 17.93 7.81 -0.33
C PHE A 33 18.81 6.66 0.16
N MET A 34 20.03 6.97 0.55
CA MET A 34 20.93 5.99 1.17
C MET A 34 20.70 5.82 2.67
N LEU A 35 20.06 6.79 3.31
CA LEU A 35 19.85 6.87 4.76
C LEU A 35 18.39 7.14 5.08
N GLY A 36 17.88 6.52 6.15
CA GLY A 36 16.53 6.75 6.62
C GLY A 36 16.30 8.20 7.07
N GLN A 37 17.29 8.85 7.65
CA GLN A 37 17.19 10.23 8.08
C GLN A 37 16.97 11.21 6.92
N GLN A 38 17.53 10.92 5.74
CA GLN A 38 17.30 11.73 4.55
C GLN A 38 15.83 11.69 4.13
N LEU A 39 15.21 10.51 4.19
CA LEU A 39 13.79 10.36 3.90
C LEU A 39 12.93 11.17 4.89
N LEU A 40 13.21 11.11 6.19
CA LEU A 40 12.47 11.86 7.21
C LEU A 40 12.54 13.36 6.96
N THR A 41 13.72 13.90 6.68
CA THR A 41 13.90 15.31 6.32
C THR A 41 13.12 15.68 5.05
N ARG A 42 13.10 14.80 4.07
CA ARG A 42 12.36 15.04 2.82
C ARG A 42 10.84 14.99 3.04
N LEU A 43 10.36 14.14 3.96
CA LEU A 43 8.96 14.08 4.35
C LEU A 43 8.41 15.37 4.96
N GLU A 44 9.24 16.23 5.51
CA GLU A 44 8.82 17.54 5.99
C GLU A 44 8.41 18.50 4.86
N GLN A 45 8.95 18.28 3.67
CA GLN A 45 8.77 19.17 2.51
C GLN A 45 7.73 18.67 1.52
N THR A 46 7.67 17.36 1.26
CA THR A 46 6.81 16.76 0.24
C THR A 46 6.42 15.34 0.60
N ARG A 47 5.54 14.73 -0.18
CA ARG A 47 5.02 13.37 0.04
C ARG A 47 5.13 12.55 -1.25
N PRO A 48 5.63 11.31 -1.19
CA PRO A 48 5.56 10.36 -2.29
C PRO A 48 4.19 9.66 -2.32
N ASP A 49 3.95 8.90 -3.38
CA ASP A 49 2.79 8.01 -3.48
C ASP A 49 3.04 6.65 -2.83
N PHE A 50 4.32 6.26 -2.70
CA PHE A 50 4.72 4.96 -2.16
C PHE A 50 6.13 5.00 -1.57
N LEU A 51 6.37 4.16 -0.55
CA LEU A 51 7.68 4.00 0.08
C LEU A 51 8.18 2.57 -0.05
N ILE A 52 9.46 2.42 -0.37
CA ILE A 52 10.18 1.14 -0.31
C ILE A 52 11.34 1.34 0.67
N LEU A 53 11.35 0.57 1.76
CA LEU A 53 12.31 0.73 2.85
C LEU A 53 13.13 -0.56 3.03
N ASP A 54 14.44 -0.47 2.95
CA ASP A 54 15.29 -1.55 3.45
C ASP A 54 15.24 -1.60 4.98
N VAL A 55 15.22 -2.80 5.53
CA VAL A 55 15.26 -3.01 6.99
C VAL A 55 16.66 -2.79 7.54
N GLY A 56 17.70 -3.11 6.77
CA GLY A 56 19.09 -3.13 7.19
C GLY A 56 19.87 -1.82 6.98
N LEU A 57 19.23 -0.66 7.10
CA LEU A 57 19.88 0.63 6.88
C LEU A 57 20.96 0.92 7.95
N PRO A 58 22.03 1.69 7.57
CA PRO A 58 23.18 1.92 8.47
C PRO A 58 22.93 2.92 9.58
N ASP A 59 21.98 3.85 9.43
CA ASP A 59 21.70 4.93 10.37
C ASP A 59 20.51 4.65 11.30
N ILE A 60 19.47 4.04 10.79
CA ILE A 60 18.25 3.70 11.53
C ILE A 60 17.66 2.40 10.98
N SER A 61 17.20 1.50 11.84
CA SER A 61 16.49 0.30 11.37
C SER A 61 15.27 0.68 10.54
N GLY A 62 15.01 -0.02 9.42
CA GLY A 62 13.83 0.20 8.59
C GLY A 62 12.52 0.09 9.37
N PHE A 63 12.46 -0.74 10.42
CA PHE A 63 11.28 -0.83 11.30
C PHE A 63 11.07 0.42 12.13
N GLU A 64 12.13 0.98 12.68
CA GLU A 64 12.05 2.23 13.44
C GLU A 64 11.73 3.41 12.53
N LEU A 65 12.33 3.44 11.33
CA LEU A 65 11.99 4.39 10.28
C LEU A 65 10.49 4.32 9.93
N CYS A 66 9.94 3.12 9.77
CA CYS A 66 8.52 2.93 9.48
C CYS A 66 7.63 3.49 10.59
N LYS A 67 7.96 3.28 11.87
CA LYS A 67 7.20 3.86 12.99
C LYS A 67 7.17 5.38 12.93
N GLN A 68 8.31 6.01 12.65
CA GLN A 68 8.39 7.46 12.52
C GLN A 68 7.61 7.97 11.30
N VAL A 69 7.69 7.28 10.18
CA VAL A 69 6.87 7.57 8.99
C VAL A 69 5.39 7.45 9.30
N ARG A 70 4.96 6.41 9.99
CA ARG A 70 3.54 6.19 10.35
C ARG A 70 3.00 7.22 11.34
N ALA A 71 3.85 7.82 12.17
CA ALA A 71 3.46 8.96 12.99
C ALA A 71 3.13 10.22 12.17
N LEU A 72 3.63 10.32 10.95
CA LEU A 72 3.51 11.49 10.06
C LEU A 72 2.53 11.28 8.90
N THR A 73 2.32 10.04 8.45
CA THR A 73 1.58 9.75 7.22
C THR A 73 1.15 8.27 7.10
N ASP A 74 0.05 8.06 6.35
CA ASP A 74 -0.48 6.74 5.98
C ASP A 74 -0.07 6.32 4.56
N ILE A 75 0.99 6.90 4.00
CA ILE A 75 1.49 6.54 2.66
C ILE A 75 1.80 5.04 2.63
N PRO A 76 1.30 4.31 1.61
CA PRO A 76 1.57 2.89 1.52
C PRO A 76 3.07 2.61 1.40
N LEU A 77 3.53 1.58 2.11
CA LEU A 77 4.93 1.20 2.14
C LEU A 77 5.14 -0.32 2.17
N MET A 78 6.27 -0.73 1.61
CA MET A 78 6.76 -2.10 1.72
C MET A 78 8.20 -2.14 2.24
N PHE A 79 8.54 -3.25 2.88
CA PHE A 79 9.91 -3.52 3.27
C PHE A 79 10.66 -4.38 2.26
N LEU A 80 11.96 -4.07 2.10
CA LEU A 80 12.94 -4.99 1.56
C LEU A 80 13.82 -5.49 2.70
N THR A 81 14.16 -6.78 2.73
CA THR A 81 14.94 -7.31 3.84
C THR A 81 15.74 -8.53 3.44
N ALA A 82 16.97 -8.63 3.96
CA ALA A 82 17.79 -9.83 3.88
C ALA A 82 17.32 -10.92 4.86
N ARG A 83 16.46 -10.60 5.82
CA ARG A 83 15.99 -11.51 6.85
C ARG A 83 14.72 -12.22 6.40
N SER A 84 14.81 -13.55 6.32
CA SER A 84 13.72 -14.45 5.95
C SER A 84 12.92 -14.97 7.15
N GLU A 85 13.19 -14.50 8.37
CA GLU A 85 12.55 -15.01 9.57
C GLU A 85 11.09 -14.56 9.63
N GLU A 86 10.21 -15.49 9.89
CA GLU A 86 8.76 -15.30 9.99
C GLU A 86 8.40 -14.21 11.03
N ILE A 87 9.22 -14.08 12.06
CA ILE A 87 9.10 -13.08 13.13
C ILE A 87 9.26 -11.65 12.57
N ASP A 88 10.23 -11.42 11.68
CA ASP A 88 10.46 -10.10 11.09
C ASP A 88 9.29 -9.67 10.17
N ARG A 89 8.65 -10.63 9.49
CA ARG A 89 7.43 -10.38 8.70
C ARG A 89 6.25 -9.99 9.57
N LEU A 90 6.05 -10.67 10.69
CA LEU A 90 4.97 -10.36 11.65
C LEU A 90 5.16 -8.97 12.25
N ILE A 91 6.38 -8.64 12.70
CA ILE A 91 6.72 -7.32 13.23
C ILE A 91 6.47 -6.22 12.18
N GLY A 92 6.90 -6.44 10.93
CA GLY A 92 6.71 -5.47 9.85
C GLY A 92 5.23 -5.17 9.56
N LEU A 93 4.38 -6.19 9.57
CA LEU A 93 2.94 -6.04 9.36
C LEU A 93 2.24 -5.39 10.56
N GLU A 94 2.63 -5.71 11.80
CA GLU A 94 2.12 -5.08 13.02
C GLU A 94 2.46 -3.59 13.11
N ILE A 95 3.63 -3.19 12.59
CA ILE A 95 4.06 -1.78 12.54
C ILE A 95 3.31 -0.98 11.47
N GLY A 96 2.58 -1.65 10.57
CA GLY A 96 1.74 -1.00 9.57
C GLY A 96 2.33 -0.95 8.16
N ALA A 97 3.20 -1.88 7.79
CA ALA A 97 3.61 -2.09 6.40
C ALA A 97 2.50 -2.76 5.59
N ASP A 98 2.42 -2.42 4.32
CA ASP A 98 1.43 -2.99 3.39
C ASP A 98 1.94 -4.28 2.73
N ASP A 99 3.25 -4.47 2.65
CA ASP A 99 3.86 -5.69 2.12
C ASP A 99 5.33 -5.83 2.57
N TYR A 100 5.91 -6.96 2.21
CA TYR A 100 7.23 -7.37 2.63
C TYR A 100 7.88 -8.27 1.56
N VAL A 101 9.09 -7.95 1.15
CA VAL A 101 9.85 -8.70 0.14
C VAL A 101 11.21 -9.09 0.67
N ALA A 102 11.50 -10.39 0.65
CA ALA A 102 12.79 -10.93 1.09
C ALA A 102 13.83 -10.85 -0.05
N LYS A 103 15.05 -10.43 0.29
CA LYS A 103 16.23 -10.53 -0.60
C LYS A 103 16.75 -11.98 -0.61
N PRO A 104 17.12 -12.54 -1.78
CA PRO A 104 17.12 -11.94 -3.10
C PRO A 104 15.73 -11.94 -3.75
N PHE A 105 15.38 -10.88 -4.44
CA PHE A 105 14.09 -10.71 -5.12
C PHE A 105 14.24 -10.39 -6.60
N SER A 106 13.18 -10.61 -7.35
CA SER A 106 13.09 -10.12 -8.73
C SER A 106 12.60 -8.66 -8.73
N PRO A 107 13.27 -7.72 -9.42
CA PRO A 107 12.79 -6.35 -9.57
C PRO A 107 11.37 -6.27 -10.15
N ARG A 108 11.03 -7.20 -11.05
CA ARG A 108 9.67 -7.32 -11.62
C ARG A 108 8.62 -7.67 -10.56
N GLU A 109 8.99 -8.49 -9.57
CA GLU A 109 8.12 -8.82 -8.45
C GLU A 109 7.83 -7.57 -7.61
N VAL A 110 8.85 -6.80 -7.27
CA VAL A 110 8.70 -5.54 -6.52
C VAL A 110 7.76 -4.58 -7.27
N CYS A 111 7.98 -4.36 -8.57
CA CYS A 111 7.12 -3.53 -9.40
C CYS A 111 5.66 -4.01 -9.41
N ALA A 112 5.43 -5.33 -9.53
CA ALA A 112 4.09 -5.90 -9.53
C ALA A 112 3.36 -5.66 -8.19
N ARG A 113 4.07 -5.81 -7.06
CA ARG A 113 3.53 -5.56 -5.72
C ARG A 113 3.21 -4.09 -5.50
N VAL A 114 4.10 -3.18 -5.88
CA VAL A 114 3.87 -1.73 -5.86
C VAL A 114 2.59 -1.36 -6.61
N ARG A 115 2.40 -1.86 -7.83
CA ARG A 115 1.18 -1.61 -8.62
C ARG A 115 -0.09 -2.08 -7.91
N VAL A 116 -0.05 -3.27 -7.32
CA VAL A 116 -1.20 -3.85 -6.61
C VAL A 116 -1.58 -3.00 -5.40
N ILE A 117 -0.60 -2.59 -4.59
CA ILE A 117 -0.85 -1.79 -3.39
C ILE A 117 -1.34 -0.40 -3.78
N LEU A 118 -0.68 0.28 -4.71
CA LEU A 118 -1.09 1.60 -5.18
C LEU A 118 -2.51 1.61 -5.78
N ARG A 119 -2.94 0.52 -6.40
CA ARG A 119 -4.31 0.38 -6.89
C ARG A 119 -5.32 0.27 -5.75
N ARG A 120 -4.97 -0.41 -4.65
CA ARG A 120 -5.82 -0.56 -3.46
C ARG A 120 -5.90 0.72 -2.64
N SER A 121 -4.81 1.50 -2.60
CA SER A 121 -4.70 2.76 -1.85
C SER A 121 -5.37 3.95 -2.55
N GLN A 122 -5.80 3.79 -3.79
CA GLN A 122 -6.64 4.81 -4.41
C GLN A 122 -7.99 4.81 -3.71
N PRO A 123 -8.49 5.98 -3.22
CA PRO A 123 -9.91 6.11 -2.98
C PRO A 123 -10.57 5.64 -4.27
N VAL A 124 -11.39 4.62 -4.18
CA VAL A 124 -12.22 4.22 -5.30
C VAL A 124 -13.05 5.45 -5.62
N ALA A 125 -12.59 6.25 -6.58
CA ALA A 125 -13.47 7.25 -7.17
C ALA A 125 -14.74 6.48 -7.54
N PRO A 126 -15.93 6.96 -7.19
CA PRO A 126 -17.14 6.25 -7.54
C PRO A 126 -17.09 6.05 -9.05
N GLN A 127 -16.71 4.83 -9.46
CA GLN A 127 -16.78 4.48 -10.86
C GLN A 127 -18.25 4.57 -11.20
N PRO A 128 -18.63 5.29 -12.28
CA PRO A 128 -20.02 5.33 -12.72
C PRO A 128 -20.56 3.97 -13.16
N SER A 129 -19.80 2.90 -12.92
CA SER A 129 -20.12 1.50 -13.14
C SER A 129 -20.01 0.63 -11.89
N ALA A 130 -20.08 1.20 -10.68
CA ALA A 130 -20.29 0.36 -9.52
C ALA A 130 -21.64 -0.34 -9.71
N LEU A 131 -21.58 -1.66 -9.96
CA LEU A 131 -22.77 -2.48 -10.15
C LEU A 131 -23.73 -2.34 -8.96
N LEU A 132 -23.18 -2.10 -7.77
CA LEU A 132 -23.89 -1.86 -6.52
C LEU A 132 -23.48 -0.51 -5.94
N VAL A 133 -24.44 0.33 -5.60
CA VAL A 133 -24.25 1.63 -4.95
C VAL A 133 -25.04 1.65 -3.64
N LEU A 134 -24.37 1.93 -2.54
CA LEU A 134 -24.97 2.06 -1.22
C LEU A 134 -25.41 3.52 -0.97
N ASP A 135 -26.71 3.72 -0.75
CA ASP A 135 -27.31 4.98 -0.26
C ASP A 135 -27.62 4.79 1.22
N GLU A 136 -26.70 5.22 2.08
CA GLU A 136 -26.84 5.06 3.53
C GLU A 136 -27.93 5.95 4.11
N GLU A 137 -28.13 7.16 3.57
CA GLU A 137 -29.13 8.10 4.06
C GLU A 137 -30.56 7.57 3.89
N ARG A 138 -30.80 6.87 2.78
CA ARG A 138 -32.10 6.28 2.46
C ARG A 138 -32.22 4.80 2.77
N ALA A 139 -31.13 4.21 3.33
CA ALA A 139 -31.02 2.76 3.61
C ALA A 139 -31.38 1.92 2.37
N ARG A 140 -30.83 2.26 1.20
CA ARG A 140 -31.08 1.59 -0.07
C ARG A 140 -29.79 1.15 -0.75
N ILE A 141 -29.87 0.07 -1.51
CA ILE A 141 -28.79 -0.36 -2.38
C ILE A 141 -29.32 -0.37 -3.82
N HIS A 142 -28.58 0.24 -4.71
CA HIS A 142 -28.89 0.29 -6.14
C HIS A 142 -27.99 -0.70 -6.90
N PHE A 143 -28.59 -1.45 -7.81
CA PHE A 143 -27.87 -2.28 -8.77
C PHE A 143 -28.06 -1.70 -10.17
N ARG A 144 -26.99 -1.33 -10.84
CA ARG A 144 -27.01 -0.66 -12.15
C ARG A 144 -27.98 0.52 -12.21
N GLY A 145 -28.00 1.33 -11.14
CA GLY A 145 -28.85 2.52 -11.04
C GLY A 145 -30.30 2.22 -10.63
N GLN A 146 -30.73 0.97 -10.52
CA GLN A 146 -32.07 0.58 -10.07
C GLN A 146 -32.06 0.21 -8.59
N PRO A 147 -33.02 0.71 -7.76
CA PRO A 147 -33.11 0.36 -6.37
C PRO A 147 -33.48 -1.12 -6.20
N LEU A 148 -32.74 -1.83 -5.36
CA LEU A 148 -33.06 -3.22 -5.00
C LEU A 148 -34.17 -3.25 -3.96
N ALA A 149 -35.17 -4.09 -4.17
CA ALA A 149 -36.22 -4.38 -3.19
C ALA A 149 -35.70 -5.41 -2.18
N LEU A 150 -35.03 -4.95 -1.12
CA LEU A 150 -34.42 -5.81 -0.11
C LEU A 150 -35.23 -5.75 1.20
N THR A 151 -35.34 -6.88 1.88
CA THR A 151 -35.75 -6.92 3.26
C THR A 151 -34.67 -6.27 4.15
N ARG A 152 -35.03 -5.92 5.39
CA ARG A 152 -34.08 -5.33 6.34
C ARG A 152 -32.82 -6.20 6.55
N TYR A 153 -32.98 -7.51 6.63
CA TYR A 153 -31.85 -8.44 6.82
C TYR A 153 -30.96 -8.54 5.60
N GLU A 154 -31.54 -8.60 4.41
CA GLU A 154 -30.81 -8.62 3.14
C GLU A 154 -30.04 -7.32 2.93
N TYR A 155 -30.63 -6.17 3.24
CA TYR A 155 -29.96 -4.88 3.21
C TYR A 155 -28.74 -4.86 4.13
N LEU A 156 -28.90 -5.27 5.41
CA LEU A 156 -27.82 -5.28 6.39
C LEU A 156 -26.69 -6.23 5.99
N LEU A 157 -27.04 -7.41 5.48
CA LEU A 157 -26.06 -8.38 4.99
C LEU A 157 -25.27 -7.81 3.82
N LEU A 158 -25.96 -7.30 2.80
CA LEU A 158 -25.32 -6.77 1.60
C LEU A 158 -24.49 -5.52 1.93
N LYS A 159 -24.99 -4.62 2.78
CA LYS A 159 -24.22 -3.48 3.30
C LYS A 159 -22.91 -3.93 3.96
N THR A 160 -22.97 -4.95 4.83
CA THR A 160 -21.78 -5.48 5.51
C THR A 160 -20.75 -6.02 4.51
N LEU A 161 -21.19 -6.74 3.49
CA LEU A 161 -20.32 -7.27 2.44
C LEU A 161 -19.73 -6.16 1.56
N MET A 162 -20.51 -5.12 1.26
CA MET A 162 -20.04 -3.98 0.45
C MET A 162 -19.01 -3.12 1.17
N LEU A 163 -19.14 -2.96 2.50
CA LEU A 163 -18.19 -2.17 3.30
C LEU A 163 -16.87 -2.89 3.58
N ALA A 164 -16.83 -4.21 3.41
CA ALA A 164 -15.62 -5.01 3.62
C ALA A 164 -15.41 -6.02 2.48
N PRO A 165 -15.16 -5.56 1.24
CA PRO A 165 -14.97 -6.44 0.09
C PRO A 165 -13.74 -7.33 0.28
N GLY A 166 -13.92 -8.63 0.05
CA GLY A 166 -12.86 -9.64 0.18
C GLY A 166 -12.72 -10.25 1.58
N ARG A 167 -13.47 -9.77 2.57
CA ARG A 167 -13.52 -10.40 3.90
C ARG A 167 -14.43 -11.62 3.88
N VAL A 168 -13.95 -12.74 4.41
CA VAL A 168 -14.74 -13.97 4.59
C VAL A 168 -15.40 -13.94 5.98
N TYR A 169 -16.71 -14.17 6.00
CA TYR A 169 -17.50 -14.29 7.23
C TYR A 169 -17.90 -15.75 7.40
N SER A 170 -17.62 -16.35 8.58
CA SER A 170 -18.08 -17.67 8.93
C SER A 170 -19.41 -17.60 9.71
N ARG A 171 -20.27 -18.61 9.53
CA ARG A 171 -21.39 -18.84 10.44
C ARG A 171 -20.85 -19.35 11.78
N GLN A 172 -21.17 -18.68 12.87
CA GLN A 172 -21.13 -19.27 14.20
C GLN A 172 -22.51 -19.82 14.55
#